data_49376a424254df1f1591cb7ea3f443f7
#
_entry.id   49376a424254df1f1591cb7ea3f443f7
#
_cell.length_a   1.000
_cell.length_b   1.000
_cell.length_c   1.000
_cell.angle_alpha   90.00
_cell.angle_beta   90.00
_cell.angle_gamma   90.00
#
_symmetry.space_group_name_H-M   'P 1'
#
loop_
_entity.id
_entity.type
_entity.pdbx_description
1 polymer ?
#
loop_
_entity_poly.entity_id
_entity_poly.type
_entity_poly.pdbx_seq_one_letter_code
_entity_poly.pdbx_strand_id
1 'polypeptide(L)'
;MRLGAIGVVVLVHQDLSRSAQAIRHWSQAGCAVVVHVDRAVTSSAHERFLRDLSDLPKVKFCARQRCEWGTWGLVAASQFACEMMLANFADPQHIYLASGSCLPIRPVQDLISYLEANSATNFIESTTVSDVPWSIGGLHKERFQLRFPFAWKSQRWLFDLSVRLQRALGLKRRLPQGITPHLGSQWWCLTRSTVSAILNDPKRPIYERYFRRVWIPDESYFQTLVRHHSTQIESRSLTLAKFDVQGKPHVFYDDHLEILGQSGCFVARKLWAGADKLYTAFPMASDTTRDSTHRSSDALNHLFAESAARGSKGRVGLYMQSRFPHQDPHAL
;
A
#
# COMPACT_ATOMS: atom_id res chain seq x y z
N MET A 1 28.29 -8.76 -9.89
CA MET A 1 26.93 -8.32 -10.26
C MET A 1 26.47 -7.34 -9.19
N ARG A 2 26.07 -6.12 -9.55
CA ARG A 2 25.38 -5.26 -8.58
C ARG A 2 24.00 -5.89 -8.36
N LEU A 3 23.72 -6.26 -7.10
CA LEU A 3 22.38 -6.71 -6.71
C LEU A 3 21.36 -5.64 -7.11
N GLY A 4 20.28 -6.05 -7.76
CA GLY A 4 19.22 -5.14 -8.21
C GLY A 4 18.73 -4.28 -7.04
N ALA A 5 18.84 -2.97 -7.16
CA ALA A 5 18.44 -2.06 -6.09
C ALA A 5 16.91 -1.89 -6.08
N ILE A 6 16.32 -1.89 -4.89
CA ILE A 6 14.92 -1.53 -4.67
C ILE A 6 14.85 -0.09 -4.17
N GLY A 7 13.93 0.68 -4.72
CA GLY A 7 13.50 1.95 -4.16
C GLY A 7 12.29 1.74 -3.27
N VAL A 8 12.29 2.27 -2.07
CA VAL A 8 11.16 2.19 -1.15
C VAL A 8 10.58 3.58 -0.92
N VAL A 9 9.31 3.75 -1.20
CA VAL A 9 8.53 4.95 -0.87
C VAL A 9 7.77 4.67 0.42
N VAL A 10 7.99 5.48 1.47
CA VAL A 10 7.36 5.29 2.77
C VAL A 10 6.45 6.48 3.10
N LEU A 11 5.15 6.23 3.25
CA LEU A 11 4.19 7.23 3.68
C LEU A 11 4.02 7.18 5.20
N VAL A 12 4.34 8.29 5.88
CA VAL A 12 4.37 8.39 7.35
C VAL A 12 3.39 9.44 7.84
N HIS A 13 2.60 9.14 8.86
CA HIS A 13 1.64 10.08 9.47
C HIS A 13 1.53 9.96 10.99
N GLN A 14 2.06 8.88 11.58
CA GLN A 14 2.05 8.62 13.01
C GLN A 14 3.19 7.68 13.37
N ASP A 15 3.39 7.41 14.67
CA ASP A 15 4.36 6.42 15.18
C ASP A 15 5.76 6.61 14.57
N LEU A 16 6.29 7.83 14.63
CA LEU A 16 7.52 8.22 13.94
C LEU A 16 8.73 7.36 14.35
N SER A 17 8.82 6.96 15.62
CA SER A 17 9.90 6.09 16.10
C SER A 17 9.89 4.73 15.41
N ARG A 18 8.71 4.09 15.26
CA ARG A 18 8.58 2.81 14.53
C ARG A 18 8.79 3.00 13.04
N SER A 19 8.32 4.10 12.49
CA SER A 19 8.60 4.46 11.10
C SER A 19 10.11 4.61 10.86
N ALA A 20 10.83 5.26 11.78
CA ALA A 20 12.29 5.39 11.72
C ALA A 20 12.98 4.03 11.77
N GLN A 21 12.55 3.13 12.64
CA GLN A 21 13.08 1.77 12.72
C GLN A 21 12.92 1.01 11.40
N ALA A 22 11.73 1.05 10.81
CA ALA A 22 11.48 0.40 9.52
C ALA A 22 12.31 1.03 8.37
N ILE A 23 12.42 2.36 8.34
CA ILE A 23 13.22 3.08 7.33
C ILE A 23 14.71 2.72 7.45
N ARG A 24 15.27 2.67 8.67
CA ARG A 24 16.64 2.23 8.92
C ARG A 24 16.86 0.83 8.38
N HIS A 25 15.91 -0.05 8.62
CA HIS A 25 15.97 -1.43 8.16
C HIS A 25 16.10 -1.53 6.63
N TRP A 26 15.24 -0.80 5.90
CA TRP A 26 15.32 -0.72 4.44
C TRP A 26 16.65 -0.13 3.97
N SER A 27 17.08 0.98 4.58
CA SER A 27 18.31 1.67 4.20
C SER A 27 19.57 0.83 4.47
N GLN A 28 19.63 0.15 5.61
CA GLN A 28 20.74 -0.74 5.98
C GLN A 28 20.83 -1.97 5.06
N ALA A 29 19.71 -2.44 4.54
CA ALA A 29 19.67 -3.48 3.51
C ALA A 29 20.08 -2.99 2.11
N GLY A 30 20.47 -1.72 1.98
CA GLY A 30 20.99 -1.13 0.75
C GLY A 30 19.94 -0.44 -0.12
N CYS A 31 18.67 -0.44 0.27
CA CYS A 31 17.60 0.22 -0.48
C CYS A 31 17.74 1.75 -0.48
N ALA A 32 17.37 2.38 -1.60
CA ALA A 32 17.08 3.80 -1.65
C ALA A 32 15.70 4.04 -1.02
N VAL A 33 15.57 5.02 -0.13
CA VAL A 33 14.31 5.28 0.56
C VAL A 33 13.90 6.75 0.35
N VAL A 34 12.65 6.95 -0.09
CA VAL A 34 12.04 8.30 -0.13
C VAL A 34 10.87 8.32 0.85
N VAL A 35 10.91 9.25 1.78
CA VAL A 35 9.93 9.38 2.85
C VAL A 35 9.03 10.57 2.61
N HIS A 36 7.73 10.34 2.60
CA HIS A 36 6.72 11.38 2.69
C HIS A 36 6.19 11.43 4.12
N VAL A 37 6.26 12.59 4.76
CA VAL A 37 5.68 12.83 6.09
C VAL A 37 4.41 13.66 5.94
N ASP A 38 3.28 13.15 6.43
CA ASP A 38 2.01 13.87 6.38
C ASP A 38 2.14 15.27 6.99
N ARG A 39 1.55 16.26 6.33
CA ARG A 39 1.57 17.64 6.79
C ARG A 39 0.85 17.86 8.12
N ALA A 40 0.00 16.92 8.56
CA ALA A 40 -0.63 16.93 9.86
C ALA A 40 0.35 16.65 11.02
N VAL A 41 1.50 16.02 10.76
CA VAL A 41 2.59 15.87 11.74
C VAL A 41 3.15 17.25 12.09
N THR A 42 3.28 17.56 13.37
CA THR A 42 3.79 18.86 13.81
C THR A 42 5.20 19.13 13.30
N SER A 43 5.56 20.40 13.10
CA SER A 43 6.89 20.76 12.61
C SER A 43 8.00 20.26 13.53
N SER A 44 7.84 20.39 14.85
CA SER A 44 8.83 19.92 15.83
C SER A 44 9.03 18.40 15.81
N ALA A 45 7.97 17.62 15.61
CA ALA A 45 8.05 16.17 15.47
C ALA A 45 8.72 15.79 14.14
N HIS A 46 8.38 16.50 13.06
CA HIS A 46 8.98 16.31 11.75
C HIS A 46 10.50 16.60 11.79
N GLU A 47 10.91 17.73 12.37
CA GLU A 47 12.33 18.08 12.49
C GLU A 47 13.12 17.05 13.31
N ARG A 48 12.55 16.55 14.39
CA ARG A 48 13.18 15.44 15.15
C ARG A 48 13.35 14.20 14.28
N PHE A 49 12.30 13.85 13.56
CA PHE A 49 12.32 12.68 12.67
C PHE A 49 13.36 12.81 11.55
N LEU A 50 13.53 14.01 10.99
CA LEU A 50 14.60 14.29 10.03
C LEU A 50 16.00 14.09 10.64
N ARG A 51 16.21 14.62 11.87
CA ARG A 51 17.49 14.45 12.58
C ARG A 51 17.77 12.98 12.90
N ASP A 52 16.76 12.23 13.34
CA ASP A 52 16.87 10.82 13.67
C ASP A 52 17.31 9.93 12.48
N LEU A 53 17.11 10.40 11.25
CA LEU A 53 17.44 9.67 10.02
C LEU A 53 18.56 10.36 9.19
N SER A 54 19.17 11.41 9.72
CA SER A 54 20.16 12.23 8.99
C SER A 54 21.48 11.49 8.70
N ASP A 55 21.76 10.41 9.43
CA ASP A 55 22.91 9.52 9.25
C ASP A 55 22.76 8.57 8.05
N LEU A 56 21.59 8.52 7.41
CA LEU A 56 21.28 7.58 6.33
C LEU A 56 21.41 8.24 4.95
N PRO A 57 22.51 8.03 4.20
CA PRO A 57 22.76 8.75 2.95
C PRO A 57 21.81 8.41 1.83
N LYS A 58 21.16 7.23 1.88
CA LYS A 58 20.19 6.78 0.89
C LYS A 58 18.73 7.11 1.26
N VAL A 59 18.51 7.91 2.30
CA VAL A 59 17.18 8.36 2.72
C VAL A 59 16.98 9.82 2.29
N LYS A 60 15.89 10.09 1.60
CA LYS A 60 15.46 11.45 1.20
C LYS A 60 14.02 11.71 1.62
N PHE A 61 13.71 12.96 1.87
CA PHE A 61 12.36 13.41 2.26
C PHE A 61 11.77 14.27 1.15
N CYS A 62 10.59 13.91 0.67
CA CYS A 62 9.88 14.71 -0.33
C CYS A 62 8.98 15.79 0.30
N ALA A 63 8.43 16.65 -0.55
CA ALA A 63 7.47 17.68 -0.12
C ALA A 63 6.29 17.06 0.63
N ARG A 64 5.89 17.71 1.73
CA ARG A 64 4.82 17.24 2.60
C ARG A 64 3.45 17.59 2.02
N GLN A 65 2.57 16.59 1.95
CA GLN A 65 1.17 16.72 1.55
C GLN A 65 0.27 16.35 2.73
N ARG A 66 -0.87 17.02 2.87
CA ARG A 66 -1.91 16.58 3.81
C ARG A 66 -2.66 15.39 3.20
N CYS A 67 -2.68 14.29 3.91
CA CYS A 67 -3.27 13.03 3.47
C CYS A 67 -4.48 12.68 4.33
N GLU A 68 -5.67 13.00 3.87
CA GLU A 68 -6.90 12.52 4.48
C GLU A 68 -7.37 11.27 3.74
N TRP A 69 -7.76 10.23 4.48
CA TRP A 69 -8.24 8.97 3.90
C TRP A 69 -9.40 9.20 2.94
N GLY A 70 -9.35 8.53 1.81
CA GLY A 70 -10.38 8.62 0.76
C GLY A 70 -10.27 9.86 -0.12
N THR A 71 -9.24 10.70 0.07
CA THR A 71 -8.99 11.89 -0.75
C THR A 71 -7.74 11.76 -1.62
N TRP A 72 -7.55 12.69 -2.54
CA TRP A 72 -6.42 12.72 -3.46
C TRP A 72 -5.05 12.85 -2.79
N GLY A 73 -4.99 13.31 -1.54
CA GLY A 73 -3.72 13.57 -0.83
C GLY A 73 -2.76 12.38 -0.80
N LEU A 74 -3.29 11.15 -0.64
CA LEU A 74 -2.48 9.92 -0.64
C LEU A 74 -1.84 9.62 -2.00
N VAL A 75 -2.59 9.83 -3.09
CA VAL A 75 -2.05 9.68 -4.45
C VAL A 75 -0.98 10.72 -4.73
N ALA A 76 -1.23 12.00 -4.38
CA ALA A 76 -0.26 13.08 -4.54
C ALA A 76 1.03 12.81 -3.76
N ALA A 77 0.92 12.34 -2.51
CA ALA A 77 2.06 11.96 -1.68
C ALA A 77 2.90 10.85 -2.34
N SER A 78 2.22 9.82 -2.85
CA SER A 78 2.88 8.71 -3.57
C SER A 78 3.58 9.20 -4.83
N GLN A 79 2.94 10.10 -5.61
CA GLN A 79 3.54 10.68 -6.82
C GLN A 79 4.79 11.50 -6.50
N PHE A 80 4.71 12.44 -5.54
CA PHE A 80 5.86 13.28 -5.15
C PHE A 80 7.05 12.43 -4.68
N ALA A 81 6.77 11.39 -3.90
CA ALA A 81 7.82 10.48 -3.45
C ALA A 81 8.42 9.66 -4.61
N CYS A 82 7.59 9.20 -5.55
CA CYS A 82 8.07 8.49 -6.73
C CYS A 82 8.87 9.41 -7.68
N GLU A 83 8.44 10.65 -7.89
CA GLU A 83 9.18 11.64 -8.68
C GLU A 83 10.56 11.89 -8.07
N MET A 84 10.64 12.08 -6.75
CA MET A 84 11.92 12.22 -6.05
C MET A 84 12.77 10.96 -6.15
N MET A 85 12.18 9.77 -6.06
CA MET A 85 12.88 8.49 -6.26
C MET A 85 13.52 8.42 -7.64
N LEU A 86 12.75 8.71 -8.69
CA LEU A 86 13.24 8.70 -10.07
C LEU A 86 14.34 9.73 -10.33
N ALA A 87 14.22 10.91 -9.74
CA ALA A 87 15.17 12.01 -9.94
C ALA A 87 16.51 11.82 -9.20
N ASN A 88 16.51 11.15 -8.05
CA ASN A 88 17.69 11.09 -7.19
C ASN A 88 18.39 9.75 -7.15
N PHE A 89 17.75 8.68 -7.58
CA PHE A 89 18.29 7.32 -7.52
C PHE A 89 18.09 6.63 -8.86
N ALA A 90 19.19 6.33 -9.56
CA ALA A 90 19.16 5.70 -10.87
C ALA A 90 19.01 4.16 -10.78
N ASP A 91 19.59 3.56 -9.73
CA ASP A 91 19.77 2.11 -9.62
C ASP A 91 18.47 1.31 -9.38
N PRO A 92 17.45 1.78 -8.61
CA PRO A 92 16.26 0.99 -8.33
C PRO A 92 15.52 0.56 -9.60
N GLN A 93 15.35 -0.75 -9.77
CA GLN A 93 14.57 -1.33 -10.88
C GLN A 93 13.09 -1.50 -10.50
N HIS A 94 12.80 -1.65 -9.21
CA HIS A 94 11.44 -1.64 -8.66
C HIS A 94 11.30 -0.56 -7.60
N ILE A 95 10.09 -0.02 -7.50
CA ILE A 95 9.69 0.92 -6.47
C ILE A 95 8.57 0.29 -5.65
N TYR A 96 8.83 0.14 -4.36
CA TYR A 96 7.92 -0.45 -3.38
C TYR A 96 7.21 0.64 -2.58
N LEU A 97 5.90 0.66 -2.56
CA LEU A 97 5.10 1.59 -1.75
C LEU A 97 4.76 0.96 -0.40
N ALA A 98 5.24 1.56 0.67
CA ALA A 98 5.01 1.15 2.06
C ALA A 98 4.46 2.31 2.91
N SER A 99 4.03 2.01 4.12
CA SER A 99 3.70 3.03 5.14
C SER A 99 4.60 2.89 6.36
N GLY A 100 4.58 3.90 7.24
CA GLY A 100 5.31 3.87 8.50
C GLY A 100 4.89 2.74 9.46
N SER A 101 3.74 2.09 9.22
CA SER A 101 3.26 0.92 9.96
C SER A 101 3.48 -0.41 9.21
N CYS A 102 4.27 -0.39 8.15
CA CYS A 102 4.73 -1.59 7.45
C CYS A 102 6.08 -2.04 8.02
N LEU A 103 6.23 -3.34 8.20
CA LEU A 103 7.51 -3.93 8.63
C LEU A 103 7.89 -5.05 7.68
N PRO A 104 9.15 -5.09 7.17
CA PRO A 104 9.68 -6.29 6.54
C PRO A 104 9.61 -7.47 7.50
N ILE A 105 8.98 -8.55 7.10
CA ILE A 105 8.86 -9.79 7.90
C ILE A 105 9.79 -10.89 7.41
N ARG A 106 10.36 -10.70 6.23
CA ARG A 106 11.45 -11.53 5.66
C ARG A 106 12.67 -10.66 5.40
N PRO A 107 13.87 -11.24 5.30
CA PRO A 107 15.05 -10.49 4.89
C PRO A 107 14.80 -9.70 3.61
N VAL A 108 15.18 -8.44 3.60
CA VAL A 108 15.02 -7.58 2.41
C VAL A 108 15.75 -8.17 1.21
N GLN A 109 16.83 -8.92 1.46
CA GLN A 109 17.59 -9.61 0.42
C GLN A 109 16.75 -10.64 -0.34
N ASP A 110 15.82 -11.33 0.36
CA ASP A 110 14.90 -12.28 -0.27
C ASP A 110 13.95 -11.56 -1.24
N LEU A 111 13.44 -10.38 -0.82
CA LEU A 111 12.62 -9.54 -1.70
C LEU A 111 13.42 -9.06 -2.92
N ILE A 112 14.68 -8.64 -2.72
CA ILE A 112 15.56 -8.23 -3.83
C ILE A 112 15.72 -9.38 -4.82
N SER A 113 16.11 -10.56 -4.35
CA SER A 113 16.31 -11.75 -5.20
C SER A 113 15.03 -12.16 -5.94
N TYR A 114 13.89 -12.06 -5.24
CA TYR A 114 12.59 -12.34 -5.83
C TYR A 114 12.25 -11.35 -6.96
N LEU A 115 12.49 -10.06 -6.77
CA LEU A 115 12.23 -9.03 -7.78
C LEU A 115 13.23 -9.09 -8.94
N GLU A 116 14.47 -9.51 -8.71
CA GLU A 116 15.45 -9.77 -9.78
C GLU A 116 14.98 -10.89 -10.71
N ALA A 117 14.47 -11.99 -10.12
CA ALA A 117 13.89 -13.09 -10.88
C ALA A 117 12.61 -12.69 -11.64
N ASN A 118 11.94 -11.63 -11.22
CA ASN A 118 10.71 -11.09 -11.77
C ASN A 118 10.87 -9.64 -12.28
N SER A 119 12.00 -9.33 -12.92
CA SER A 119 12.46 -7.97 -13.18
C SER A 119 11.51 -7.09 -14.01
N ALA A 120 10.66 -7.69 -14.84
CA ALA A 120 9.67 -7.00 -15.67
C ALA A 120 8.27 -6.93 -15.03
N THR A 121 8.04 -7.61 -13.89
CA THR A 121 6.71 -7.81 -13.33
C THR A 121 6.32 -6.68 -12.38
N ASN A 122 5.11 -6.17 -12.55
CA ASN A 122 4.48 -5.22 -11.64
C ASN A 122 3.56 -5.97 -10.68
N PHE A 123 3.78 -5.83 -9.38
CA PHE A 123 2.97 -6.45 -8.33
C PHE A 123 2.00 -5.42 -7.76
N ILE A 124 0.75 -5.51 -8.15
CA ILE A 124 -0.30 -4.60 -7.72
C ILE A 124 -1.66 -5.29 -7.85
N GLU A 125 -2.43 -5.31 -6.80
CA GLU A 125 -3.83 -5.72 -6.92
C GLU A 125 -4.56 -4.77 -7.86
N SER A 126 -5.06 -5.30 -8.96
CA SER A 126 -5.72 -4.51 -10.00
C SER A 126 -6.81 -5.33 -10.68
N THR A 127 -8.04 -5.12 -10.24
CA THR A 127 -9.24 -5.85 -10.68
C THR A 127 -10.24 -4.91 -11.30
N THR A 128 -10.95 -5.37 -12.32
CA THR A 128 -12.02 -4.56 -12.92
C THR A 128 -13.15 -4.32 -11.93
N VAL A 129 -13.90 -3.25 -12.12
CA VAL A 129 -15.02 -2.88 -11.24
C VAL A 129 -16.14 -3.94 -11.24
N SER A 130 -16.27 -4.71 -12.33
CA SER A 130 -17.25 -5.80 -12.44
C SER A 130 -16.87 -7.05 -11.66
N ASP A 131 -15.58 -7.29 -11.49
CA ASP A 131 -15.06 -8.53 -10.89
C ASP A 131 -14.81 -8.38 -9.38
N VAL A 132 -15.02 -7.19 -8.84
CA VAL A 132 -14.92 -6.93 -7.40
C VAL A 132 -16.22 -7.38 -6.71
N PRO A 133 -16.21 -8.46 -5.91
CA PRO A 133 -17.42 -9.00 -5.27
C PRO A 133 -17.84 -8.22 -4.02
N TRP A 134 -17.00 -7.34 -3.50
CA TRP A 134 -17.32 -6.55 -2.33
C TRP A 134 -17.94 -5.21 -2.74
N SER A 135 -19.04 -4.84 -2.12
CA SER A 135 -19.68 -3.55 -2.27
C SER A 135 -19.80 -2.88 -0.92
N ILE A 136 -18.87 -2.00 -0.60
CA ILE A 136 -19.06 -1.12 0.55
C ILE A 136 -20.02 -0.01 0.13
N GLY A 137 -21.25 -0.07 0.64
CA GLY A 137 -22.25 0.97 0.41
C GLY A 137 -22.67 1.18 -1.06
N GLY A 138 -22.47 0.19 -1.94
CA GLY A 138 -22.88 0.27 -3.35
C GLY A 138 -22.08 1.25 -4.21
N LEU A 139 -20.99 1.81 -3.70
CA LEU A 139 -20.25 2.91 -4.38
C LEU A 139 -19.12 2.47 -5.32
N HIS A 140 -18.91 1.18 -5.60
CA HIS A 140 -17.77 0.77 -6.43
C HIS A 140 -17.87 1.23 -7.89
N LYS A 141 -18.97 1.07 -8.56
CA LYS A 141 -19.17 1.66 -9.90
C LYS A 141 -19.37 3.16 -9.80
N GLU A 142 -20.13 3.62 -8.83
CA GLU A 142 -20.47 5.02 -8.65
C GLU A 142 -19.29 5.89 -8.27
N ARG A 143 -18.22 5.32 -7.62
CA ARG A 143 -17.01 6.11 -7.35
C ARG A 143 -16.35 6.67 -8.61
N PHE A 144 -16.56 6.04 -9.76
CA PHE A 144 -16.08 6.50 -11.06
C PHE A 144 -17.13 7.33 -11.83
N GLN A 145 -18.40 7.23 -11.48
CA GLN A 145 -19.50 7.91 -12.18
C GLN A 145 -19.91 9.22 -11.51
N LEU A 146 -19.80 9.28 -10.19
CA LEU A 146 -20.14 10.48 -9.41
C LEU A 146 -18.88 11.31 -9.10
N ARG A 147 -19.08 12.52 -8.58
CA ARG A 147 -18.03 13.40 -8.08
C ARG A 147 -18.05 13.44 -6.57
N PHE A 148 -16.89 13.26 -5.94
CA PHE A 148 -16.73 13.29 -4.49
C PHE A 148 -15.88 14.50 -4.07
N PRO A 149 -16.48 15.70 -4.00
CA PRO A 149 -15.77 16.93 -3.64
C PRO A 149 -15.50 17.07 -2.15
N PHE A 150 -16.20 16.31 -1.31
CA PHE A 150 -16.16 16.38 0.14
C PHE A 150 -15.47 15.15 0.71
N ALA A 151 -14.68 15.34 1.78
CA ALA A 151 -14.02 14.25 2.46
C ALA A 151 -15.00 13.47 3.36
N TRP A 152 -14.99 12.15 3.23
CA TRP A 152 -15.94 11.29 3.94
C TRP A 152 -15.78 11.33 5.46
N LYS A 153 -14.55 11.51 5.98
CA LYS A 153 -14.31 11.54 7.44
C LYS A 153 -14.68 12.88 8.06
N SER A 154 -14.26 13.98 7.44
CA SER A 154 -14.40 15.32 8.01
C SER A 154 -15.68 16.05 7.61
N GLN A 155 -16.29 15.64 6.48
CA GLN A 155 -17.46 16.34 5.89
C GLN A 155 -18.58 15.36 5.53
N ARG A 156 -18.87 14.41 6.42
CA ARG A 156 -19.77 13.27 6.16
C ARG A 156 -21.12 13.66 5.61
N TRP A 157 -21.81 14.62 6.20
CA TRP A 157 -23.14 14.99 5.78
C TRP A 157 -23.17 15.64 4.38
N LEU A 158 -22.14 16.46 4.06
CA LEU A 158 -21.98 17.04 2.72
C LEU A 158 -21.67 15.95 1.68
N PHE A 159 -20.84 14.98 2.05
CA PHE A 159 -20.56 13.83 1.21
C PHE A 159 -21.85 13.07 0.87
N ASP A 160 -22.62 12.68 1.89
CA ASP A 160 -23.87 11.91 1.72
C ASP A 160 -24.92 12.72 0.94
N LEU A 161 -25.07 14.03 1.23
CA LEU A 161 -25.97 14.93 0.51
C LEU A 161 -25.59 15.05 -0.97
N SER A 162 -24.29 15.25 -1.25
CA SER A 162 -23.79 15.34 -2.63
C SER A 162 -24.08 14.07 -3.43
N VAL A 163 -23.87 12.89 -2.83
CA VAL A 163 -24.18 11.60 -3.48
C VAL A 163 -25.67 11.48 -3.77
N ARG A 164 -26.55 11.80 -2.80
CA ARG A 164 -28.00 11.75 -2.98
C ARG A 164 -28.48 12.68 -4.09
N LEU A 165 -27.99 13.92 -4.12
CA LEU A 165 -28.35 14.89 -5.16
C LEU A 165 -27.88 14.42 -6.54
N GLN A 166 -26.66 13.94 -6.68
CA GLN A 166 -26.17 13.44 -7.97
C GLN A 166 -26.97 12.25 -8.47
N ARG A 167 -27.39 11.33 -7.57
CA ARG A 167 -28.27 10.20 -7.91
C ARG A 167 -29.65 10.69 -8.35
N ALA A 168 -30.27 11.60 -7.60
CA ALA A 168 -31.59 12.15 -7.91
C ALA A 168 -31.61 12.89 -9.26
N LEU A 169 -30.54 13.60 -9.60
CA LEU A 169 -30.37 14.32 -10.85
C LEU A 169 -29.88 13.46 -12.02
N GLY A 170 -29.59 12.18 -11.79
CA GLY A 170 -29.05 11.27 -12.80
C GLY A 170 -27.65 11.67 -13.31
N LEU A 171 -26.90 12.46 -12.53
CA LEU A 171 -25.59 12.97 -12.95
C LEU A 171 -24.57 11.85 -13.01
N LYS A 172 -23.97 11.67 -14.18
CA LYS A 172 -22.88 10.72 -14.40
C LYS A 172 -21.77 11.40 -15.20
N ARG A 173 -20.52 11.22 -14.78
CA ARG A 173 -19.35 11.66 -15.55
C ARG A 173 -18.79 10.50 -16.37
N ARG A 174 -18.13 10.84 -17.47
CA ARG A 174 -17.45 9.87 -18.31
C ARG A 174 -16.01 9.70 -17.85
N LEU A 175 -15.49 8.49 -18.01
CA LEU A 175 -14.07 8.18 -17.84
C LEU A 175 -13.24 8.90 -18.92
N PRO A 176 -12.00 9.29 -18.61
CA PRO A 176 -11.04 9.67 -19.62
C PRO A 176 -10.87 8.55 -20.67
N GLN A 177 -10.72 8.93 -21.94
CA GLN A 177 -10.54 7.95 -23.01
C GLN A 177 -9.22 7.19 -22.85
N GLY A 178 -9.27 5.89 -23.17
CA GLY A 178 -8.11 5.01 -23.19
C GLY A 178 -7.79 4.34 -21.86
N ILE A 179 -8.55 4.59 -20.78
CA ILE A 179 -8.38 3.88 -19.51
C ILE A 179 -9.65 3.11 -19.12
N THR A 180 -9.45 1.96 -18.51
CA THR A 180 -10.52 1.16 -17.87
C THR A 180 -10.31 1.19 -16.37
N PRO A 181 -11.33 1.52 -15.56
CA PRO A 181 -11.17 1.66 -14.13
C PRO A 181 -10.89 0.32 -13.47
N HIS A 182 -9.86 0.29 -12.65
CA HIS A 182 -9.48 -0.85 -11.82
C HIS A 182 -9.43 -0.43 -10.35
N LEU A 183 -9.66 -1.40 -9.50
CA LEU A 183 -9.61 -1.28 -8.04
C LEU A 183 -8.59 -2.26 -7.47
N GLY A 184 -8.03 -1.92 -6.33
CA GLY A 184 -7.11 -2.80 -5.62
C GLY A 184 -6.53 -2.14 -4.37
N SER A 185 -5.63 -2.83 -3.71
CA SER A 185 -4.91 -2.31 -2.55
C SER A 185 -4.04 -1.12 -2.94
N GLN A 186 -3.88 -0.17 -2.02
CA GLN A 186 -2.92 0.93 -2.16
C GLN A 186 -1.47 0.44 -2.27
N TRP A 187 -1.15 -0.74 -1.73
CA TRP A 187 0.23 -1.22 -1.54
C TRP A 187 0.68 -2.04 -2.75
N TRP A 188 1.68 -1.52 -3.44
CA TRP A 188 2.20 -2.09 -4.67
C TRP A 188 3.73 -2.07 -4.73
N CYS A 189 4.26 -2.90 -5.61
CA CYS A 189 5.66 -2.88 -6.04
C CYS A 189 5.67 -2.85 -7.56
N LEU A 190 6.03 -1.71 -8.13
CA LEU A 190 6.02 -1.48 -9.58
C LEU A 190 7.44 -1.35 -10.13
N THR A 191 7.62 -1.76 -11.37
CA THR A 191 8.88 -1.50 -12.07
C THR A 191 9.13 0.00 -12.24
N ARG A 192 10.38 0.41 -12.20
CA ARG A 192 10.79 1.79 -12.46
C ARG A 192 10.23 2.34 -13.78
N SER A 193 10.26 1.52 -14.82
CA SER A 193 9.75 1.89 -16.14
C SER A 193 8.26 2.19 -16.12
N THR A 194 7.47 1.37 -15.42
CA THR A 194 6.01 1.59 -15.29
C THR A 194 5.70 2.84 -14.47
N VAL A 195 6.40 3.06 -13.34
CA VAL A 195 6.23 4.29 -12.55
C VAL A 195 6.61 5.52 -13.38
N SER A 196 7.72 5.46 -14.12
CA SER A 196 8.14 6.54 -15.01
C SER A 196 7.11 6.80 -16.11
N ALA A 197 6.56 5.76 -16.73
CA ALA A 197 5.53 5.89 -17.76
C ALA A 197 4.24 6.55 -17.21
N ILE A 198 3.80 6.16 -16.01
CA ILE A 198 2.63 6.78 -15.37
C ILE A 198 2.87 8.26 -15.06
N LEU A 199 4.04 8.61 -14.53
CA LEU A 199 4.33 9.98 -14.10
C LEU A 199 4.62 10.94 -15.26
N ASN A 200 5.14 10.42 -16.37
CA ASN A 200 5.48 11.20 -17.57
C ASN A 200 4.41 11.10 -18.68
N ASP A 201 3.27 10.48 -18.43
CA ASP A 201 2.18 10.41 -19.41
C ASP A 201 1.68 11.81 -19.77
N PRO A 202 1.67 12.20 -21.05
CA PRO A 202 1.13 13.51 -21.49
C PRO A 202 -0.32 13.75 -21.05
N LYS A 203 -1.11 12.69 -20.84
CA LYS A 203 -2.49 12.76 -20.36
C LYS A 203 -2.61 12.77 -18.83
N ARG A 204 -1.49 12.67 -18.09
CA ARG A 204 -1.49 12.70 -16.62
C ARG A 204 -2.35 13.82 -16.02
N PRO A 205 -2.31 15.09 -16.51
CA PRO A 205 -3.16 16.15 -15.95
C PRO A 205 -4.67 15.86 -16.11
N ILE A 206 -5.06 15.15 -17.16
CA ILE A 206 -6.46 14.73 -17.40
C ILE A 206 -6.85 13.66 -16.38
N TYR A 207 -6.00 12.65 -16.19
CA TYR A 207 -6.22 11.58 -15.22
C TYR A 207 -6.29 12.13 -13.79
N GLU A 208 -5.35 12.97 -13.39
CA GLU A 208 -5.36 13.61 -12.07
C GLU A 208 -6.63 14.42 -11.83
N ARG A 209 -7.03 15.28 -12.77
CA ARG A 209 -8.28 16.05 -12.67
C ARG A 209 -9.49 15.15 -12.48
N TYR A 210 -9.50 14.01 -13.14
CA TYR A 210 -10.57 13.02 -13.01
C TYR A 210 -10.52 12.35 -11.64
N PHE A 211 -9.37 11.77 -11.23
CA PHE A 211 -9.22 11.00 -10.01
C PHE A 211 -9.28 11.84 -8.73
N ARG A 212 -8.99 13.15 -8.79
CA ARG A 212 -9.22 14.08 -7.67
C ARG A 212 -10.70 14.13 -7.20
N ARG A 213 -11.61 13.62 -7.98
CA ARG A 213 -13.05 13.53 -7.69
C ARG A 213 -13.53 12.08 -7.59
N VAL A 214 -12.65 11.12 -7.56
CA VAL A 214 -12.94 9.73 -7.23
C VAL A 214 -12.86 9.56 -5.71
N TRP A 215 -13.76 8.79 -5.13
CA TRP A 215 -13.69 8.39 -3.73
C TRP A 215 -12.66 7.26 -3.55
N ILE A 216 -11.76 7.39 -2.58
CA ILE A 216 -10.62 6.50 -2.31
C ILE A 216 -9.76 6.31 -3.59
N PRO A 217 -9.19 7.40 -4.13
CA PRO A 217 -8.43 7.35 -5.38
C PRO A 217 -7.12 6.57 -5.27
N ASP A 218 -6.55 6.41 -4.07
CA ASP A 218 -5.37 5.62 -3.76
C ASP A 218 -5.58 4.11 -4.01
N GLU A 219 -6.84 3.65 -4.00
CA GLU A 219 -7.23 2.28 -4.34
C GLU A 219 -7.61 2.12 -5.84
N SER A 220 -7.38 3.11 -6.67
CA SER A 220 -7.83 3.06 -8.07
C SER A 220 -6.93 3.78 -9.09
N TYR A 221 -6.17 4.79 -8.70
CA TYR A 221 -5.33 5.56 -9.61
C TYR A 221 -4.20 4.72 -10.21
N PHE A 222 -3.32 4.20 -9.36
CA PHE A 222 -2.22 3.35 -9.82
C PHE A 222 -2.73 2.03 -10.40
N GLN A 223 -3.77 1.45 -9.81
CA GLN A 223 -4.41 0.22 -10.26
C GLN A 223 -4.96 0.34 -11.71
N THR A 224 -5.49 1.50 -12.04
CA THR A 224 -5.97 1.82 -13.40
C THR A 224 -4.82 2.09 -14.36
N LEU A 225 -3.87 2.95 -13.96
CA LEU A 225 -2.82 3.40 -14.87
C LEU A 225 -1.75 2.34 -15.12
N VAL A 226 -1.49 1.44 -14.18
CA VAL A 226 -0.59 0.32 -14.42
C VAL A 226 -1.09 -0.56 -15.56
N ARG A 227 -2.41 -0.79 -15.67
CA ARG A 227 -3.04 -1.53 -16.77
C ARG A 227 -2.97 -0.80 -18.12
N HIS A 228 -2.89 0.52 -18.07
CA HIS A 228 -2.73 1.34 -19.27
C HIS A 228 -1.29 1.30 -19.81
N HIS A 229 -0.29 1.21 -18.91
CA HIS A 229 1.12 1.32 -19.26
C HIS A 229 1.90 0.00 -19.27
N SER A 230 1.33 -1.10 -18.78
CA SER A 230 2.01 -2.39 -18.71
C SER A 230 1.05 -3.56 -18.95
N THR A 231 1.57 -4.60 -19.57
CA THR A 231 0.92 -5.92 -19.66
C THR A 231 1.52 -6.95 -18.69
N GLN A 232 2.70 -6.66 -18.14
CA GLN A 232 3.40 -7.52 -17.18
C GLN A 232 2.95 -7.20 -15.76
N ILE A 233 1.79 -7.73 -15.37
CA ILE A 233 1.16 -7.43 -14.09
C ILE A 233 0.78 -8.74 -13.42
N GLU A 234 1.26 -8.92 -12.20
CA GLU A 234 0.77 -9.91 -11.27
C GLU A 234 -0.19 -9.23 -10.29
N SER A 235 -1.48 -9.63 -10.35
CA SER A 235 -2.53 -8.94 -9.58
C SER A 235 -2.56 -9.40 -8.12
N ARG A 236 -1.46 -9.21 -7.41
CA ARG A 236 -1.34 -9.46 -5.97
C ARG A 236 -0.46 -8.41 -5.28
N SER A 237 -0.58 -8.31 -3.96
CA SER A 237 0.32 -7.53 -3.12
C SER A 237 1.45 -8.40 -2.57
N LEU A 238 2.66 -7.84 -2.48
CA LEU A 238 3.78 -8.44 -1.73
C LEU A 238 3.72 -8.07 -0.24
N THR A 239 2.71 -7.29 0.16
CA THR A 239 2.44 -6.88 1.53
C THR A 239 1.27 -7.67 2.10
N LEU A 240 1.48 -8.37 3.19
CA LEU A 240 0.41 -8.99 3.96
C LEU A 240 -0.44 -7.89 4.61
N ALA A 241 -1.67 -7.74 4.16
CA ALA A 241 -2.66 -6.86 4.74
C ALA A 241 -3.99 -7.61 4.81
N LYS A 242 -4.59 -7.65 6.00
CA LYS A 242 -5.88 -8.30 6.20
C LYS A 242 -6.93 -7.29 6.64
N PHE A 243 -8.16 -7.59 6.30
CA PHE A 243 -9.29 -6.72 6.55
C PHE A 243 -10.44 -7.53 7.14
N ASP A 244 -11.22 -6.91 8.02
CA ASP A 244 -12.47 -7.49 8.51
C ASP A 244 -13.61 -7.36 7.47
N VAL A 245 -14.77 -7.92 7.80
CA VAL A 245 -15.99 -7.85 6.95
C VAL A 245 -16.43 -6.43 6.61
N GLN A 246 -16.04 -5.46 7.42
CA GLN A 246 -16.37 -4.06 7.24
C GLN A 246 -15.30 -3.31 6.43
N GLY A 247 -14.23 -4.01 6.01
CA GLY A 247 -13.11 -3.43 5.29
C GLY A 247 -12.15 -2.63 6.19
N LYS A 248 -12.19 -2.84 7.52
CA LYS A 248 -11.25 -2.26 8.46
C LYS A 248 -9.97 -3.11 8.50
N PRO A 249 -8.78 -2.51 8.37
CA PRO A 249 -7.55 -3.28 8.42
C PRO A 249 -7.33 -3.89 9.80
N HIS A 250 -6.93 -5.17 9.83
CA HIS A 250 -6.40 -5.80 11.02
C HIS A 250 -5.10 -5.14 11.46
N VAL A 251 -4.91 -5.09 12.77
CA VAL A 251 -3.67 -4.65 13.40
C VAL A 251 -2.99 -5.88 13.99
N PHE A 252 -1.73 -6.09 13.61
CA PHE A 252 -0.93 -7.19 14.13
C PHE A 252 -0.28 -6.79 15.45
N TYR A 253 -0.36 -7.71 16.41
CA TYR A 253 0.17 -7.60 17.78
C TYR A 253 1.21 -8.70 18.02
N ASP A 254 1.88 -8.70 19.16
CA ASP A 254 2.95 -9.65 19.52
C ASP A 254 2.54 -11.12 19.46
N ASP A 255 1.28 -11.42 19.67
CA ASP A 255 0.70 -12.77 19.57
C ASP A 255 0.55 -13.29 18.13
N HIS A 256 0.82 -12.43 17.12
CA HIS A 256 0.80 -12.82 15.72
C HIS A 256 2.18 -13.18 15.15
N LEU A 257 3.21 -13.29 15.99
CA LEU A 257 4.58 -13.56 15.54
C LEU A 257 4.66 -14.81 14.65
N GLU A 258 4.03 -15.89 15.05
CA GLU A 258 4.02 -17.16 14.33
C GLU A 258 3.35 -17.04 12.96
N ILE A 259 2.19 -16.37 12.91
CA ILE A 259 1.42 -16.15 11.67
C ILE A 259 2.24 -15.34 10.67
N LEU A 260 2.85 -14.26 11.14
CA LEU A 260 3.69 -13.40 10.29
C LEU A 260 4.93 -14.13 9.79
N GLY A 261 5.59 -14.91 10.66
CA GLY A 261 6.76 -15.71 10.30
C GLY A 261 6.47 -16.83 9.29
N GLN A 262 5.21 -17.28 9.25
CA GLN A 262 4.76 -18.28 8.30
C GLN A 262 4.18 -17.71 7.01
N SER A 263 4.01 -16.38 6.92
CA SER A 263 3.49 -15.72 5.72
C SER A 263 4.46 -15.84 4.55
N GLY A 264 3.95 -16.07 3.35
CA GLY A 264 4.70 -15.98 2.10
C GLY A 264 5.01 -14.54 1.65
N CYS A 265 4.44 -13.52 2.31
CA CYS A 265 4.67 -12.11 1.99
C CYS A 265 6.02 -11.62 2.54
N PHE A 266 6.56 -10.56 1.93
CA PHE A 266 7.83 -9.97 2.36
C PHE A 266 7.66 -8.89 3.42
N VAL A 267 6.51 -8.25 3.45
CA VAL A 267 6.18 -7.12 4.33
C VAL A 267 4.82 -7.38 4.96
N ALA A 268 4.60 -6.97 6.19
CA ALA A 268 3.29 -7.02 6.83
C ALA A 268 2.81 -5.61 7.21
N ARG A 269 1.48 -5.46 7.23
CA ARG A 269 0.78 -4.29 7.73
C ARG A 269 -0.65 -4.66 8.21
N LYS A 270 -1.19 -3.97 9.17
CA LYS A 270 -0.73 -2.82 9.94
C LYS A 270 -0.19 -3.32 11.27
N LEU A 271 1.08 -3.04 11.58
CA LEU A 271 1.62 -3.43 12.87
C LEU A 271 1.27 -2.38 13.93
N TRP A 272 0.93 -2.86 15.13
CA TRP A 272 0.76 -2.00 16.29
C TRP A 272 2.12 -1.43 16.74
N ALA A 273 2.18 -0.14 17.01
CA ALA A 273 3.44 0.51 17.41
C ALA A 273 4.04 -0.06 18.72
N GLY A 274 3.20 -0.60 19.60
CA GLY A 274 3.61 -1.27 20.84
C GLY A 274 3.90 -2.77 20.72
N ALA A 275 3.98 -3.32 19.52
CA ALA A 275 4.29 -4.74 19.30
C ALA A 275 5.82 -4.98 19.33
N ASP A 276 6.44 -4.80 20.50
CA ASP A 276 7.89 -4.83 20.67
C ASP A 276 8.51 -6.16 20.23
N LYS A 277 7.83 -7.28 20.48
CA LYS A 277 8.30 -8.60 20.05
C LYS A 277 8.36 -8.70 18.53
N LEU A 278 7.37 -8.16 17.82
CA LEU A 278 7.38 -8.18 16.35
C LEU A 278 8.51 -7.32 15.80
N TYR A 279 8.69 -6.09 16.31
CA TYR A 279 9.74 -5.19 15.87
C TYR A 279 11.16 -5.67 16.22
N THR A 280 11.29 -6.55 17.20
CA THR A 280 12.57 -7.18 17.58
C THR A 280 12.84 -8.45 16.76
N ALA A 281 11.81 -9.25 16.51
CA ALA A 281 11.97 -10.54 15.83
C ALA A 281 12.09 -10.41 14.31
N PHE A 282 11.47 -9.38 13.70
CA PHE A 282 11.47 -9.24 12.25
C PHE A 282 12.52 -8.24 11.75
N PRO A 283 13.07 -8.54 10.55
CA PRO A 283 12.81 -9.67 9.67
C PRO A 283 13.44 -10.95 10.21
N MET A 284 12.68 -12.02 10.18
CA MET A 284 13.23 -13.35 10.49
C MET A 284 13.93 -13.91 9.26
N ALA A 285 15.03 -14.64 9.49
CA ALA A 285 15.68 -15.41 8.44
C ALA A 285 14.65 -16.34 7.79
N SER A 286 14.58 -16.30 6.46
CA SER A 286 13.71 -17.24 5.75
C SER A 286 14.31 -18.64 5.87
N ASP A 287 13.49 -19.59 6.21
CA ASP A 287 13.80 -20.99 6.01
C ASP A 287 13.80 -21.23 4.49
N THR A 288 14.99 -21.32 3.90
CA THR A 288 15.19 -21.37 2.43
C THR A 288 14.53 -22.58 1.78
N THR A 289 14.04 -23.53 2.56
CA THR A 289 13.30 -24.71 2.10
C THR A 289 11.80 -24.45 1.89
N ARG A 290 11.28 -23.29 2.29
CA ARG A 290 9.86 -22.96 2.13
C ARG A 290 9.64 -22.25 0.82
N ASP A 291 9.01 -22.95 -0.11
CA ASP A 291 8.41 -22.33 -1.30
C ASP A 291 7.44 -21.25 -0.84
N SER A 292 7.85 -20.01 -1.01
CA SER A 292 7.24 -18.83 -0.40
C SER A 292 5.91 -18.43 -1.02
N THR A 293 5.44 -19.19 -2.01
CA THR A 293 4.33 -18.76 -2.84
C THR A 293 2.99 -19.39 -2.49
N HIS A 294 2.95 -20.54 -1.80
CA HIS A 294 1.71 -21.27 -1.60
C HIS A 294 1.53 -21.81 -0.19
N ARG A 295 0.95 -21.00 0.70
CA ARG A 295 0.24 -21.53 1.86
C ARG A 295 -1.24 -21.44 1.64
N SER A 296 -1.95 -22.54 1.93
CA SER A 296 -3.39 -22.57 1.81
C SER A 296 -4.02 -21.48 2.70
N SER A 297 -4.99 -20.77 2.18
CA SER A 297 -5.83 -19.83 2.93
C SER A 297 -6.36 -20.44 4.23
N ASP A 298 -6.69 -21.72 4.20
CA ASP A 298 -7.22 -22.44 5.35
C ASP A 298 -6.19 -22.58 6.46
N ALA A 299 -4.92 -22.87 6.14
CA ALA A 299 -3.86 -22.94 7.13
C ALA A 299 -3.64 -21.56 7.80
N LEU A 300 -3.66 -20.47 7.03
CA LEU A 300 -3.57 -19.11 7.57
C LEU A 300 -4.79 -18.76 8.41
N ASN A 301 -5.99 -19.08 7.95
CA ASN A 301 -7.22 -18.86 8.69
C ASN A 301 -7.21 -19.61 10.02
N HIS A 302 -6.71 -20.86 10.03
CA HIS A 302 -6.56 -21.66 11.24
C HIS A 302 -5.58 -21.02 12.22
N LEU A 303 -4.40 -20.60 11.76
CA LEU A 303 -3.40 -19.92 12.60
C LEU A 303 -3.93 -18.62 13.21
N PHE A 304 -4.69 -17.84 12.48
CA PHE A 304 -5.33 -16.65 13.02
C PHE A 304 -6.41 -16.97 14.06
N ALA A 305 -7.21 -18.00 13.80
CA ALA A 305 -8.21 -18.46 14.77
C ALA A 305 -7.56 -18.94 16.06
N GLU A 306 -6.47 -19.72 15.98
CA GLU A 306 -5.69 -20.13 17.13
C GLU A 306 -5.05 -18.97 17.89
N SER A 307 -4.46 -18.01 17.17
CA SER A 307 -3.88 -16.82 17.79
C SER A 307 -4.93 -15.97 18.49
N ALA A 308 -6.12 -15.83 17.90
CA ALA A 308 -7.25 -15.16 18.51
C ALA A 308 -7.74 -15.86 19.77
N ALA A 309 -7.80 -17.19 19.74
CA ALA A 309 -8.21 -18.02 20.88
C ALA A 309 -7.22 -17.94 22.05
N ARG A 310 -5.92 -17.81 21.78
CA ARG A 310 -4.84 -17.72 22.77
C ARG A 310 -4.78 -16.43 23.59
N GLY A 311 -5.68 -15.47 23.40
CA GLY A 311 -5.79 -14.35 24.32
C GLY A 311 -5.83 -12.95 23.75
N SER A 312 -6.00 -12.79 22.47
CA SER A 312 -6.09 -11.48 21.85
C SER A 312 -7.46 -10.81 21.99
N LYS A 313 -8.31 -11.26 22.93
CA LYS A 313 -9.60 -10.66 23.31
C LYS A 313 -10.08 -9.55 22.36
N GLY A 314 -10.57 -9.91 21.19
CA GLY A 314 -11.14 -8.98 20.22
C GLY A 314 -10.12 -8.11 19.45
N ARG A 315 -8.82 -8.28 19.64
CA ARG A 315 -7.79 -7.55 18.90
C ARG A 315 -7.58 -8.08 17.47
N VAL A 316 -7.88 -9.35 17.29
CA VAL A 316 -7.96 -9.96 15.95
C VAL A 316 -9.38 -10.38 15.75
N GLY A 317 -10.07 -9.75 14.84
CA GLY A 317 -11.29 -10.33 14.32
C GLY A 317 -10.92 -11.70 13.73
N LEU A 318 -11.71 -12.73 14.01
CA LEU A 318 -11.59 -14.07 13.43
C LEU A 318 -11.64 -14.08 11.90
N TYR A 319 -11.51 -12.92 11.30
CA TYR A 319 -11.91 -12.68 9.95
C TYR A 319 -10.73 -12.45 9.04
N MET A 320 -10.51 -13.43 8.21
CA MET A 320 -9.35 -13.52 7.32
C MET A 320 -9.71 -13.48 5.85
N GLN A 321 -10.92 -13.03 5.48
CA GLN A 321 -11.22 -12.87 4.07
C GLN A 321 -10.37 -11.75 3.47
N SER A 322 -9.73 -12.05 2.38
CA SER A 322 -9.15 -11.03 1.53
C SER A 322 -10.27 -10.10 1.05
N ARG A 323 -10.04 -8.80 1.17
CA ARG A 323 -10.92 -7.80 0.57
C ARG A 323 -10.95 -7.91 -0.96
N PHE A 324 -9.93 -8.53 -1.52
CA PHE A 324 -9.73 -8.73 -2.94
C PHE A 324 -9.68 -10.23 -3.24
N PRO A 325 -10.73 -10.79 -3.84
CA PRO A 325 -10.86 -12.23 -4.05
C PRO A 325 -9.86 -12.80 -5.04
N HIS A 326 -9.21 -11.96 -5.83
CA HIS A 326 -8.11 -12.34 -6.70
C HIS A 326 -6.74 -12.28 -5.99
N GLN A 327 -6.65 -11.84 -4.76
CA GLN A 327 -5.64 -12.37 -3.89
C GLN A 327 -6.00 -13.83 -3.76
N ASP A 328 -5.25 -14.67 -4.47
CA ASP A 328 -5.38 -16.10 -4.30
C ASP A 328 -5.39 -16.36 -2.80
N PRO A 329 -6.51 -16.84 -2.22
CA PRO A 329 -6.55 -17.13 -0.80
C PRO A 329 -5.50 -18.18 -0.41
N HIS A 330 -4.93 -18.89 -1.37
CA HIS A 330 -3.84 -19.84 -1.23
C HIS A 330 -2.45 -19.21 -1.36
N ALA A 331 -2.32 -17.98 -1.86
CA ALA A 331 -1.05 -17.27 -2.03
C ALA A 331 -0.62 -16.42 -0.81
N LEU A 332 -1.24 -16.60 0.33
CA LEU A 332 -0.87 -15.89 1.57
C LEU A 332 -0.05 -16.75 2.51
#